data_e5257abf9cb14746428fd60de8aff8cb
#
_entry.id   e5257abf9cb14746428fd60de8aff8cb
#
_cell.length_a   1.000
_cell.length_b   1.000
_cell.length_c   1.000
_cell.angle_alpha   90.00
_cell.angle_beta   90.00
_cell.angle_gamma   90.00
#
_symmetry.space_group_name_H-M   'P 1'
#
loop_
_entity.id
_entity.type
_entity.pdbx_description
1 polymer ?
#
loop_
_entity_poly.entity_id
_entity_poly.type
_entity_poly.pdbx_seq_one_letter_code
_entity_poly.pdbx_strand_id
1 'polypeptide(L)'
;MKIGIISPWIDTLALFQFLTRYDNEYLVYCDQVGFPYWEKSLDYVLERIEKAGEFLTQKWAEIIILDPVYELAFKHSGKNFWFKVLPLFEKYLHDYVFKYSLVGKIWILSDFWSIWSVQKFLENEEKEYIPTDEQKSIKKFSYPFHYRVKSASSWTYNINDLWVHNPYLIRTMKNDLRYFKDAYVDTILPMNYHYFRMQRTIKSFFNFHKIRFHDFSVLEECFKDLVEKSDWKYWINVWINQPSKFLTRNKQLMWLMQWWKSVEVNIEEI
;
A
#
# COMPACT_ATOMS: atom_id res chain seq x y z
N MET A 1 -15.57 -11.75 9.99
CA MET A 1 -14.36 -12.32 9.36
C MET A 1 -13.13 -11.79 10.10
N LYS A 2 -12.10 -12.64 10.24
CA LYS A 2 -10.81 -12.23 10.81
C LYS A 2 -9.81 -11.96 9.69
N ILE A 3 -9.38 -10.71 9.58
CA ILE A 3 -8.50 -10.24 8.51
C ILE A 3 -7.12 -9.97 9.08
N GLY A 4 -6.11 -10.70 8.61
CA GLY A 4 -4.72 -10.45 8.91
C GLY A 4 -4.21 -9.23 8.15
N ILE A 5 -3.28 -8.47 8.75
CA ILE A 5 -2.56 -7.38 8.08
C ILE A 5 -1.08 -7.56 8.42
N ILE A 6 -0.26 -7.70 7.39
CA ILE A 6 1.20 -7.72 7.53
C ILE A 6 1.74 -6.54 6.76
N SER A 7 2.20 -5.53 7.49
CA SER A 7 2.80 -4.36 6.87
C SER A 7 3.66 -3.60 7.87
N PRO A 8 4.55 -2.71 7.39
CA PRO A 8 5.11 -1.69 8.25
C PRO A 8 4.01 -0.87 8.90
N TRP A 9 4.24 -0.46 10.14
CA TRP A 9 3.23 0.27 10.91
C TRP A 9 2.61 1.46 10.18
N ILE A 10 3.42 2.19 9.44
CA ILE A 10 3.01 3.38 8.70
C ILE A 10 1.92 3.06 7.65
N ASP A 11 2.01 1.90 6.98
CA ASP A 11 1.04 1.42 6.00
C ASP A 11 -0.23 0.91 6.68
N THR A 12 -0.08 0.21 7.80
CA THR A 12 -1.21 -0.20 8.63
C THR A 12 -2.05 0.98 9.07
N LEU A 13 -1.41 2.08 9.53
CA LEU A 13 -2.11 3.32 9.87
C LEU A 13 -2.86 3.94 8.69
N ALA A 14 -2.30 3.82 7.50
CA ALA A 14 -2.95 4.30 6.29
C ALA A 14 -4.21 3.47 5.97
N LEU A 15 -4.14 2.15 6.06
CA LEU A 15 -5.26 1.24 5.85
C LEU A 15 -6.41 1.50 6.84
N PHE A 16 -6.10 1.76 8.10
CA PHE A 16 -7.13 2.02 9.12
C PHE A 16 -8.02 3.22 8.82
N GLN A 17 -7.67 4.11 7.92
CA GLN A 17 -8.53 5.22 7.52
C GLN A 17 -9.87 4.75 6.92
N PHE A 18 -9.92 3.56 6.34
CA PHE A 18 -11.16 2.99 5.84
C PHE A 18 -11.53 1.66 6.50
N LEU A 19 -10.58 0.80 6.88
CA LEU A 19 -10.86 -0.52 7.46
C LEU A 19 -11.73 -0.43 8.73
N THR A 20 -11.53 0.60 9.55
CA THR A 20 -12.33 0.82 10.76
C THR A 20 -13.81 1.16 10.53
N ARG A 21 -14.22 1.29 9.27
CA ARG A 21 -15.63 1.45 8.89
C ARG A 21 -16.32 0.12 8.62
N TYR A 22 -15.56 -0.98 8.68
CA TYR A 22 -16.05 -2.34 8.43
C TYR A 22 -15.86 -3.17 9.69
N ASP A 23 -16.93 -3.85 10.07
CA ASP A 23 -17.02 -4.61 11.31
C ASP A 23 -16.37 -5.99 11.15
N ASN A 24 -15.05 -5.98 11.14
CA ASN A 24 -14.22 -7.18 11.12
C ASN A 24 -13.27 -7.18 12.31
N GLU A 25 -12.76 -8.34 12.64
CA GLU A 25 -11.62 -8.47 13.54
C GLU A 25 -10.34 -8.35 12.72
N TYR A 26 -9.52 -7.34 13.02
CA TYR A 26 -8.24 -7.11 12.35
C TYR A 26 -7.11 -7.61 13.23
N LEU A 27 -6.33 -8.53 12.69
CA LEU A 27 -5.15 -9.12 13.32
C LEU A 27 -3.91 -8.55 12.66
N VAL A 28 -3.25 -7.61 13.31
CA VAL A 28 -2.15 -6.84 12.71
C VAL A 28 -0.81 -7.34 13.21
N TYR A 29 0.08 -7.68 12.30
CA TYR A 29 1.46 -7.99 12.60
C TYR A 29 2.38 -6.90 12.06
N CYS A 30 3.02 -6.16 12.97
CA CYS A 30 3.97 -5.11 12.64
C CYS A 30 5.40 -5.61 12.80
N ASP A 31 6.06 -5.97 11.70
CA ASP A 31 7.45 -6.41 11.71
C ASP A 31 8.43 -5.24 11.81
N GLN A 32 8.77 -4.88 13.06
CA GLN A 32 9.74 -3.81 13.32
C GLN A 32 11.20 -4.29 13.23
N VAL A 33 11.44 -5.60 13.39
CA VAL A 33 12.78 -6.18 13.23
C VAL A 33 13.21 -6.16 11.78
N GLY A 34 12.29 -6.53 10.87
CA GLY A 34 12.55 -6.53 9.43
C GLY A 34 12.57 -5.13 8.80
N PHE A 35 11.92 -4.14 9.44
CA PHE A 35 11.82 -2.78 8.91
C PHE A 35 13.18 -2.03 8.96
N PRO A 36 13.56 -1.27 7.92
CA PRO A 36 12.80 -0.98 6.71
C PRO A 36 12.96 -2.08 5.64
N TYR A 37 11.86 -2.61 5.16
CA TYR A 37 11.86 -3.68 4.17
C TYR A 37 12.50 -3.28 2.83
N TRP A 38 12.44 -2.01 2.44
CA TRP A 38 13.04 -1.52 1.19
C TRP A 38 14.58 -1.58 1.16
N GLU A 39 15.23 -1.83 2.31
CA GLU A 39 16.69 -2.03 2.40
C GLU A 39 17.09 -3.52 2.40
N LYS A 40 16.12 -4.43 2.34
CA LYS A 40 16.34 -5.88 2.42
C LYS A 40 16.16 -6.56 1.07
N SER A 41 16.71 -7.77 0.91
CA SER A 41 16.43 -8.59 -0.27
C SER A 41 14.96 -9.02 -0.30
N LEU A 42 14.43 -9.23 -1.51
CA LEU A 42 13.05 -9.68 -1.66
C LEU A 42 12.83 -11.04 -0.97
N ASP A 43 13.79 -11.96 -1.10
CA ASP A 43 13.69 -13.29 -0.47
C ASP A 43 13.61 -13.19 1.06
N TYR A 44 14.42 -12.32 1.66
CA TYR A 44 14.34 -12.06 3.10
C TYR A 44 12.95 -11.54 3.52
N VAL A 45 12.42 -10.57 2.76
CA VAL A 45 11.11 -9.98 3.08
C VAL A 45 9.99 -11.02 2.90
N LEU A 46 10.02 -11.82 1.84
CA LEU A 46 9.04 -12.89 1.62
C LEU A 46 9.09 -13.95 2.73
N GLU A 47 10.29 -14.33 3.20
CA GLU A 47 10.44 -15.25 4.35
C GLU A 47 9.81 -14.65 5.62
N ARG A 48 10.01 -13.35 5.87
CA ARG A 48 9.41 -12.67 7.02
C ARG A 48 7.88 -12.63 6.92
N ILE A 49 7.35 -12.34 5.74
CA ILE A 49 5.91 -12.33 5.48
C ILE A 49 5.32 -13.73 5.65
N GLU A 50 6.01 -14.77 5.20
CA GLU A 50 5.60 -16.16 5.36
C GLU A 50 5.45 -16.51 6.86
N LYS A 51 6.47 -16.24 7.67
CA LYS A 51 6.42 -16.46 9.12
C LYS A 51 5.31 -15.67 9.81
N ALA A 52 5.16 -14.41 9.45
CA ALA A 52 4.09 -13.57 9.99
C ALA A 52 2.70 -14.05 9.56
N GLY A 53 2.55 -14.54 8.32
CA GLY A 53 1.32 -15.11 7.81
C GLY A 53 0.94 -16.39 8.52
N GLU A 54 1.90 -17.29 8.78
CA GLU A 54 1.69 -18.50 9.58
C GLU A 54 1.23 -18.15 11.00
N PHE A 55 1.90 -17.17 11.64
CA PHE A 55 1.51 -16.70 12.96
C PHE A 55 0.06 -16.18 12.98
N LEU A 56 -0.30 -15.32 12.05
CA LEU A 56 -1.66 -14.76 11.99
C LEU A 56 -2.71 -15.85 11.68
N THR A 57 -2.37 -16.85 10.87
CA THR A 57 -3.25 -17.98 10.60
C THR A 57 -3.47 -18.84 11.85
N GLN A 58 -2.45 -19.02 12.69
CA GLN A 58 -2.60 -19.67 14.01
C GLN A 58 -3.50 -18.86 14.96
N LYS A 59 -3.60 -17.53 14.78
CA LYS A 59 -4.55 -16.65 15.48
C LYS A 59 -5.91 -16.57 14.77
N TRP A 60 -6.17 -17.45 13.81
CA TRP A 60 -7.41 -17.58 13.04
C TRP A 60 -7.66 -16.48 11.99
N ALA A 61 -6.64 -15.84 11.46
CA ALA A 61 -6.80 -15.03 10.26
C ALA A 61 -7.29 -15.89 9.09
N GLU A 62 -8.38 -15.49 8.46
CA GLU A 62 -8.99 -16.16 7.32
C GLU A 62 -8.37 -15.73 5.99
N ILE A 63 -7.95 -14.46 5.94
CA ILE A 63 -7.32 -13.83 4.79
C ILE A 63 -6.36 -12.72 5.26
N ILE A 64 -5.32 -12.44 4.46
CA ILE A 64 -4.26 -11.50 4.84
C ILE A 64 -4.13 -10.38 3.81
N ILE A 65 -4.05 -9.14 4.28
CA ILE A 65 -3.70 -7.95 3.48
C ILE A 65 -2.20 -7.73 3.58
N LEU A 66 -1.56 -7.57 2.44
CA LEU A 66 -0.14 -7.20 2.29
C LEU A 66 -0.02 -5.80 1.69
N ASP A 67 1.15 -5.17 1.85
CA ASP A 67 1.49 -4.00 1.07
C ASP A 67 1.51 -4.31 -0.43
N PRO A 68 1.20 -3.33 -1.30
CA PRO A 68 1.10 -3.52 -2.74
C PRO A 68 2.27 -4.26 -3.38
N VAL A 69 3.51 -3.83 -3.05
CA VAL A 69 4.72 -4.48 -3.59
C VAL A 69 4.78 -5.96 -3.21
N TYR A 70 4.44 -6.27 -1.96
CA TYR A 70 4.56 -7.62 -1.44
C TYR A 70 3.39 -8.51 -1.85
N GLU A 71 2.20 -7.95 -2.05
CA GLU A 71 1.07 -8.66 -2.63
C GLU A 71 1.44 -9.20 -4.03
N LEU A 72 1.98 -8.33 -4.91
CA LEU A 72 2.42 -8.74 -6.23
C LEU A 72 3.63 -9.69 -6.20
N ALA A 73 4.61 -9.41 -5.33
CA ALA A 73 5.77 -10.28 -5.18
C ALA A 73 5.36 -11.69 -4.72
N PHE A 74 4.41 -11.76 -3.80
CA PHE A 74 3.86 -13.00 -3.29
C PHE A 74 3.10 -13.77 -4.37
N LYS A 75 2.23 -13.11 -5.13
CA LYS A 75 1.52 -13.68 -6.28
C LYS A 75 2.49 -14.27 -7.31
N HIS A 76 3.58 -13.55 -7.63
CA HIS A 76 4.51 -13.96 -8.68
C HIS A 76 5.70 -14.80 -8.18
N SER A 77 5.78 -15.14 -6.90
CA SER A 77 6.85 -15.97 -6.35
C SER A 77 6.78 -17.43 -6.81
N GLY A 78 5.61 -17.89 -7.25
CA GLY A 78 5.35 -19.30 -7.56
C GLY A 78 5.35 -20.23 -6.34
N LYS A 79 5.44 -19.68 -5.13
CA LYS A 79 5.39 -20.44 -3.88
C LYS A 79 3.94 -20.68 -3.46
N ASN A 80 3.67 -21.84 -2.90
CA ASN A 80 2.39 -22.14 -2.25
C ASN A 80 2.51 -21.84 -0.76
N PHE A 81 1.71 -20.90 -0.29
CA PHE A 81 1.68 -20.50 1.12
C PHE A 81 0.44 -21.08 1.83
N TRP A 82 0.55 -21.23 3.14
CA TRP A 82 -0.50 -21.79 3.98
C TRP A 82 -1.69 -20.86 4.22
N PHE A 83 -1.58 -19.59 3.79
CA PHE A 83 -2.60 -18.58 3.99
C PHE A 83 -3.02 -17.95 2.67
N LYS A 84 -4.20 -17.35 2.68
CA LYS A 84 -4.74 -16.63 1.54
C LYS A 84 -4.40 -15.14 1.65
N VAL A 85 -3.96 -14.55 0.55
CA VAL A 85 -3.77 -13.10 0.44
C VAL A 85 -5.03 -12.49 -0.18
N LEU A 86 -5.52 -11.38 0.41
CA LEU A 86 -6.60 -10.61 -0.17
C LEU A 86 -6.03 -9.83 -1.37
N PRO A 87 -6.52 -10.02 -2.60
CA PRO A 87 -5.99 -9.36 -3.80
C PRO A 87 -6.49 -7.90 -3.89
N LEU A 88 -6.25 -7.14 -2.84
CA LEU A 88 -6.76 -5.77 -2.70
C LEU A 88 -6.08 -4.82 -3.67
N PHE A 89 -4.76 -4.93 -3.77
CA PHE A 89 -3.99 -4.08 -4.66
C PHE A 89 -4.11 -4.51 -6.12
N GLU A 90 -4.13 -5.81 -6.39
CA GLU A 90 -4.38 -6.34 -7.74
C GLU A 90 -5.70 -5.80 -8.29
N LYS A 91 -6.78 -5.89 -7.51
CA LYS A 91 -8.07 -5.32 -7.89
C LYS A 91 -7.99 -3.81 -8.13
N TYR A 92 -7.32 -3.07 -7.26
CA TYR A 92 -7.08 -1.63 -7.44
C TYR A 92 -6.32 -1.34 -8.73
N LEU A 93 -5.30 -2.13 -9.04
CA LEU A 93 -4.48 -1.97 -10.24
C LEU A 93 -5.31 -2.15 -11.52
N HIS A 94 -6.09 -3.24 -11.61
CA HIS A 94 -6.89 -3.56 -12.79
C HIS A 94 -8.11 -2.64 -12.95
N ASP A 95 -8.88 -2.44 -11.89
CA ASP A 95 -10.15 -1.71 -11.96
C ASP A 95 -9.97 -0.19 -12.05
N TYR A 96 -8.83 0.34 -11.55
CA TYR A 96 -8.65 1.79 -11.44
C TYR A 96 -7.38 2.32 -12.13
N VAL A 97 -6.24 1.66 -12.00
CA VAL A 97 -5.00 2.19 -12.55
C VAL A 97 -4.93 1.94 -14.06
N PHE A 98 -5.00 0.72 -14.48
CA PHE A 98 -4.93 0.37 -15.90
C PHE A 98 -6.14 0.90 -16.67
N LYS A 99 -7.33 0.69 -16.14
CA LYS A 99 -8.58 1.10 -16.78
C LYS A 99 -8.69 2.62 -17.00
N TYR A 100 -8.17 3.42 -16.07
CA TYR A 100 -8.29 4.88 -16.15
C TYR A 100 -7.05 5.60 -16.66
N SER A 101 -5.97 4.91 -17.00
CA SER A 101 -4.86 5.51 -17.74
C SER A 101 -5.25 5.72 -19.19
N LEU A 102 -5.38 6.98 -19.63
CA LEU A 102 -5.83 7.34 -20.98
C LEU A 102 -4.68 7.55 -21.97
N VAL A 103 -3.45 7.69 -21.46
CA VAL A 103 -2.26 7.87 -22.31
C VAL A 103 -1.33 6.65 -22.21
N GLY A 104 -1.56 5.79 -21.21
CA GLY A 104 -0.73 4.62 -20.98
C GLY A 104 0.63 4.95 -20.37
N LYS A 105 0.74 6.07 -19.65
CA LYS A 105 1.97 6.50 -18.99
C LYS A 105 1.78 6.55 -17.49
N ILE A 106 2.30 5.54 -16.79
CA ILE A 106 2.10 5.34 -15.36
C ILE A 106 3.39 5.66 -14.61
N TRP A 107 3.29 6.49 -13.59
CA TRP A 107 4.37 6.69 -12.64
C TRP A 107 4.22 5.77 -11.43
N ILE A 108 5.25 4.98 -11.19
CA ILE A 108 5.37 4.12 -10.02
C ILE A 108 5.99 4.93 -8.88
N LEU A 109 5.23 5.12 -7.81
CA LEU A 109 5.66 5.74 -6.57
C LEU A 109 5.93 4.65 -5.55
N SER A 110 7.21 4.34 -5.32
CA SER A 110 7.63 3.24 -4.43
C SER A 110 8.84 3.65 -3.61
N ASP A 111 8.95 3.12 -2.40
CA ASP A 111 10.16 3.18 -1.58
C ASP A 111 11.07 1.98 -1.78
N PHE A 112 10.58 0.93 -2.43
CA PHE A 112 11.29 -0.31 -2.63
C PHE A 112 12.53 -0.12 -3.49
N TRP A 113 13.69 -0.60 -3.01
CA TRP A 113 14.97 -0.43 -3.70
C TRP A 113 15.04 -1.18 -5.04
N SER A 114 14.34 -2.32 -5.14
CA SER A 114 14.28 -3.10 -6.37
C SER A 114 13.14 -2.64 -7.27
N ILE A 115 13.21 -1.42 -7.70
CA ILE A 115 12.28 -0.80 -8.65
C ILE A 115 12.07 -1.65 -9.91
N TRP A 116 13.14 -2.31 -10.39
CA TRP A 116 13.07 -3.24 -11.53
C TRP A 116 12.17 -4.45 -11.25
N SER A 117 12.19 -4.98 -10.04
CA SER A 117 11.29 -6.08 -9.66
C SER A 117 9.84 -5.61 -9.66
N VAL A 118 9.58 -4.41 -9.13
CA VAL A 118 8.24 -3.80 -9.15
C VAL A 118 7.74 -3.63 -10.58
N GLN A 119 8.56 -3.08 -11.46
CA GLN A 119 8.20 -2.92 -12.87
C GLN A 119 7.88 -4.28 -13.52
N LYS A 120 8.70 -5.29 -13.26
CA LYS A 120 8.48 -6.65 -13.80
C LYS A 120 7.16 -7.26 -13.31
N PHE A 121 6.80 -7.04 -12.04
CA PHE A 121 5.51 -7.49 -11.51
C PHE A 121 4.35 -6.81 -12.25
N LEU A 122 4.42 -5.49 -12.46
CA LEU A 122 3.41 -4.74 -13.18
C LEU A 122 3.30 -5.16 -14.66
N GLU A 123 4.42 -5.43 -15.31
CA GLU A 123 4.45 -5.96 -16.68
C GLU A 123 3.81 -7.36 -16.77
N ASN A 124 3.87 -8.17 -15.69
CA ASN A 124 3.16 -9.44 -15.64
C ASN A 124 1.65 -9.24 -15.45
N GLU A 125 1.24 -8.37 -14.53
CA GLU A 125 -0.18 -8.02 -14.34
C GLU A 125 -0.80 -7.43 -15.63
N GLU A 126 -0.05 -6.61 -16.33
CA GLU A 126 -0.49 -6.00 -17.57
C GLU A 126 -0.84 -7.03 -18.66
N LYS A 127 -0.19 -8.19 -18.69
CA LYS A 127 -0.48 -9.25 -19.68
C LYS A 127 -1.92 -9.78 -19.56
N GLU A 128 -2.50 -9.69 -18.38
CA GLU A 128 -3.88 -10.10 -18.09
C GLU A 128 -4.89 -8.99 -18.41
N TYR A 129 -4.41 -7.76 -18.65
CA TYR A 129 -5.25 -6.59 -18.91
C TYR A 129 -5.61 -6.45 -20.38
N ILE A 130 -6.89 -6.20 -20.66
CA ILE A 130 -7.39 -5.90 -22.01
C ILE A 130 -7.81 -4.43 -22.06
N PRO A 131 -7.14 -3.57 -22.87
CA PRO A 131 -7.51 -2.18 -23.01
C PRO A 131 -8.97 -1.98 -23.40
N THR A 132 -9.62 -1.01 -22.77
CA THR A 132 -11.03 -0.65 -23.05
C THR A 132 -11.19 -0.04 -24.43
N ASP A 133 -12.41 -0.03 -24.96
CA ASP A 133 -12.68 0.60 -26.25
C ASP A 133 -12.45 2.12 -26.21
N GLU A 134 -12.69 2.76 -25.05
CA GLU A 134 -12.35 4.16 -24.84
C GLU A 134 -10.84 4.38 -25.00
N GLN A 135 -10.01 3.58 -24.35
CA GLN A 135 -8.54 3.66 -24.47
C GLN A 135 -8.08 3.45 -25.91
N LYS A 136 -8.59 2.42 -26.59
CA LYS A 136 -8.24 2.13 -28.00
C LYS A 136 -8.62 3.27 -28.95
N SER A 137 -9.65 4.04 -28.61
CA SER A 137 -10.08 5.20 -29.42
C SER A 137 -9.16 6.43 -29.27
N ILE A 138 -8.33 6.47 -28.22
CA ILE A 138 -7.46 7.60 -27.93
C ILE A 138 -6.17 7.51 -28.75
N LYS A 139 -5.99 8.41 -29.71
CA LYS A 139 -4.81 8.43 -30.59
C LYS A 139 -3.45 8.44 -29.90
N LYS A 140 -3.38 8.95 -28.65
CA LYS A 140 -2.14 9.02 -27.85
C LYS A 140 -2.00 7.88 -26.86
N PHE A 141 -2.96 6.97 -26.79
CA PHE A 141 -2.87 5.83 -25.88
C PHE A 141 -1.77 4.88 -26.33
N SER A 142 -0.94 4.49 -25.39
CA SER A 142 0.15 3.53 -25.59
C SER A 142 -0.12 2.26 -24.81
N TYR A 143 -0.05 1.13 -25.48
CA TYR A 143 -0.09 -0.19 -24.89
C TYR A 143 0.95 -1.08 -25.61
N PRO A 144 1.83 -1.77 -24.88
CA PRO A 144 1.99 -1.85 -23.41
C PRO A 144 2.18 -0.50 -22.74
N PHE A 145 1.83 -0.44 -21.42
CA PHE A 145 1.99 0.77 -20.63
C PHE A 145 3.45 1.21 -20.50
N HIS A 146 3.68 2.49 -20.47
CA HIS A 146 5.00 3.05 -20.20
C HIS A 146 5.14 3.39 -18.71
N TYR A 147 5.96 2.65 -18.01
CA TYR A 147 6.25 2.88 -16.61
C TYR A 147 7.39 3.88 -16.42
N ARG A 148 7.17 4.85 -15.56
CA ARG A 148 8.19 5.77 -15.06
C ARG A 148 8.37 5.52 -13.58
N VAL A 149 9.60 5.27 -13.18
CA VAL A 149 9.88 4.85 -11.81
C VAL A 149 10.76 5.88 -11.13
N LYS A 150 10.40 6.25 -9.90
CA LYS A 150 11.23 7.06 -9.03
C LYS A 150 11.08 6.58 -7.61
N SER A 151 12.20 6.32 -6.94
CA SER A 151 12.19 6.03 -5.51
C SER A 151 11.71 7.24 -4.73
N ALA A 152 10.80 7.00 -3.80
CA ALA A 152 10.29 7.98 -2.86
C ALA A 152 10.63 7.62 -1.39
N SER A 153 11.69 6.85 -1.17
CA SER A 153 12.14 6.44 0.17
C SER A 153 12.34 7.62 1.12
N SER A 154 12.81 8.76 0.61
CA SER A 154 12.91 10.00 1.39
C SER A 154 11.55 10.49 1.91
N TRP A 155 10.45 10.23 1.18
CA TRP A 155 9.12 10.54 1.66
C TRP A 155 8.71 9.61 2.79
N THR A 156 8.97 8.32 2.63
CA THR A 156 8.66 7.30 3.64
C THR A 156 9.34 7.59 4.97
N TYR A 157 10.64 7.90 4.98
CA TYR A 157 11.34 8.32 6.18
C TYR A 157 10.68 9.54 6.83
N ASN A 158 10.39 10.56 6.02
CA ASN A 158 9.79 11.79 6.55
C ASN A 158 8.34 11.59 7.02
N ILE A 159 7.55 10.75 6.33
CA ILE A 159 6.18 10.43 6.76
C ILE A 159 6.20 9.66 8.08
N ASN A 160 7.18 8.76 8.25
CA ASN A 160 7.33 7.96 9.46
C ASN A 160 7.81 8.78 10.67
N ASP A 161 8.79 9.65 10.46
CA ASP A 161 9.45 10.40 11.53
C ASP A 161 8.81 11.77 11.78
N LEU A 162 8.26 12.36 10.73
CA LEU A 162 7.67 13.69 10.71
C LEU A 162 6.22 13.59 10.23
N TRP A 163 5.38 14.42 10.75
CA TRP A 163 3.96 14.44 10.34
C TRP A 163 3.81 14.74 8.85
N VAL A 164 2.76 14.18 8.22
CA VAL A 164 2.39 14.38 6.80
C VAL A 164 2.23 15.86 6.38
N HIS A 165 2.12 16.77 7.32
CA HIS A 165 2.06 18.22 7.11
C HIS A 165 3.39 18.93 7.32
N ASN A 166 4.50 18.19 7.49
CA ASN A 166 5.81 18.80 7.66
C ASN A 166 6.19 19.59 6.40
N PRO A 167 6.56 20.89 6.53
CA PRO A 167 6.91 21.74 5.38
C PRO A 167 8.10 21.21 4.56
N TYR A 168 9.06 20.56 5.21
CA TYR A 168 10.20 19.94 4.53
C TYR A 168 9.76 18.80 3.63
N LEU A 169 8.95 17.88 4.15
CA LEU A 169 8.37 16.79 3.36
C LEU A 169 7.59 17.34 2.16
N ILE A 170 6.71 18.31 2.38
CA ILE A 170 5.90 18.92 1.32
C ILE A 170 6.79 19.56 0.24
N ARG A 171 7.88 20.23 0.64
CA ARG A 171 8.83 20.83 -0.30
C ARG A 171 9.56 19.77 -1.14
N THR A 172 10.05 18.70 -0.49
CA THR A 172 10.72 17.58 -1.16
C THR A 172 9.76 16.92 -2.16
N MET A 173 8.54 16.61 -1.73
CA MET A 173 7.51 16.07 -2.60
C MET A 173 7.23 16.94 -3.83
N LYS A 174 7.04 18.26 -3.64
CA LYS A 174 6.79 19.18 -4.75
C LYS A 174 7.93 19.20 -5.77
N ASN A 175 9.17 19.09 -5.31
CA ASN A 175 10.31 19.01 -6.22
C ASN A 175 10.29 17.73 -7.05
N ASP A 176 9.98 16.60 -6.42
CA ASP A 176 9.86 15.32 -7.10
C ASP A 176 8.67 15.32 -8.06
N LEU A 177 7.52 15.84 -7.65
CA LEU A 177 6.32 15.92 -8.47
C LEU A 177 6.51 16.77 -9.75
N ARG A 178 7.37 17.79 -9.74
CA ARG A 178 7.71 18.58 -10.93
C ARG A 178 8.29 17.71 -12.05
N TYR A 179 9.17 16.78 -11.71
CA TYR A 179 9.77 15.86 -12.68
C TYR A 179 8.70 15.08 -13.46
N PHE A 180 7.63 14.65 -12.79
CA PHE A 180 6.58 13.85 -13.43
C PHE A 180 5.60 14.67 -14.25
N LYS A 181 5.43 15.92 -13.89
CA LYS A 181 4.72 16.88 -14.73
C LYS A 181 5.35 16.98 -16.12
N ASP A 182 6.68 17.09 -16.14
CA ASP A 182 7.43 17.21 -17.39
C ASP A 182 7.53 15.90 -18.18
N ALA A 183 7.33 14.76 -17.53
CA ALA A 183 7.33 13.43 -18.16
C ALA A 183 6.00 13.04 -18.82
N TYR A 184 4.98 13.90 -18.76
CA TYR A 184 3.64 13.67 -19.35
C TYR A 184 2.97 12.38 -18.86
N VAL A 185 3.20 11.97 -17.63
CA VAL A 185 2.47 10.86 -17.02
C VAL A 185 1.01 11.26 -16.77
N ASP A 186 0.11 10.31 -16.91
CA ASP A 186 -1.32 10.57 -16.68
C ASP A 186 -1.86 9.85 -15.43
N THR A 187 -1.12 8.90 -14.90
CA THR A 187 -1.53 8.14 -13.71
C THR A 187 -0.36 7.95 -12.75
N ILE A 188 -0.63 8.12 -11.45
CA ILE A 188 0.33 7.83 -10.38
C ILE A 188 -0.14 6.57 -9.66
N LEU A 189 0.74 5.58 -9.57
CA LEU A 189 0.52 4.30 -8.92
C LEU A 189 1.32 4.25 -7.61
N PRO A 190 0.69 4.38 -6.44
CA PRO A 190 1.35 4.18 -5.16
C PRO A 190 1.56 2.69 -4.89
N MET A 191 2.80 2.31 -4.61
CA MET A 191 3.17 0.93 -4.29
C MET A 191 3.26 0.65 -2.79
N ASN A 192 2.92 1.63 -1.95
CA ASN A 192 2.82 1.53 -0.51
C ASN A 192 1.59 2.30 -0.04
N TYR A 193 0.87 1.78 0.93
CA TYR A 193 -0.37 2.40 1.40
C TYR A 193 -0.17 3.75 2.08
N HIS A 194 0.97 3.99 2.70
CA HIS A 194 1.24 5.28 3.35
C HIS A 194 1.29 6.46 2.38
N TYR A 195 1.55 6.25 1.08
CA TYR A 195 1.53 7.34 0.09
C TYR A 195 0.12 7.90 -0.16
N PHE A 196 -0.93 7.12 0.09
CA PHE A 196 -2.29 7.62 0.04
C PHE A 196 -2.55 8.72 1.08
N ARG A 197 -1.81 8.74 2.19
CA ARG A 197 -1.89 9.83 3.18
C ARG A 197 -1.45 11.19 2.61
N MET A 198 -0.66 11.18 1.54
CA MET A 198 -0.17 12.39 0.86
C MET A 198 -1.09 12.87 -0.25
N GLN A 199 -2.25 12.25 -0.43
CA GLN A 199 -3.19 12.51 -1.52
C GLN A 199 -3.53 14.02 -1.67
N ARG A 200 -3.74 14.76 -0.57
CA ARG A 200 -4.05 16.21 -0.63
C ARG A 200 -2.92 16.98 -1.27
N THR A 201 -1.68 16.73 -0.88
CA THR A 201 -0.49 17.40 -1.43
C THR A 201 -0.31 17.04 -2.90
N ILE A 202 -0.45 15.77 -3.26
CA ILE A 202 -0.31 15.28 -4.63
C ILE A 202 -1.42 15.88 -5.52
N LYS A 203 -2.68 15.75 -5.12
CA LYS A 203 -3.83 16.32 -5.87
C LYS A 203 -3.72 17.84 -6.02
N SER A 204 -3.35 18.56 -4.95
CA SER A 204 -3.17 20.02 -5.00
C SER A 204 -2.08 20.43 -5.97
N PHE A 205 -0.96 19.69 -6.04
CA PHE A 205 0.12 19.98 -6.96
C PHE A 205 -0.30 19.81 -8.42
N PHE A 206 -1.13 18.80 -8.71
CA PHE A 206 -1.58 18.48 -10.07
C PHE A 206 -2.96 19.03 -10.44
N ASN A 207 -3.53 19.91 -9.65
CA ASN A 207 -4.90 20.39 -9.79
C ASN A 207 -5.24 20.95 -11.20
N PHE A 208 -4.23 21.44 -11.92
CA PHE A 208 -4.37 21.98 -13.30
C PHE A 208 -3.87 21.01 -14.37
N HIS A 209 -3.45 19.79 -14.00
CA HIS A 209 -2.91 18.78 -14.88
C HIS A 209 -3.83 17.55 -14.84
N LYS A 210 -4.07 16.93 -16.00
CA LYS A 210 -4.89 15.71 -16.11
C LYS A 210 -4.15 14.47 -15.58
N ILE A 211 -3.57 14.58 -14.39
CA ILE A 211 -2.95 13.44 -13.71
C ILE A 211 -3.94 12.85 -12.72
N ARG A 212 -4.13 11.55 -12.80
CA ARG A 212 -5.00 10.79 -11.89
C ARG A 212 -4.18 10.23 -10.74
N PHE A 213 -4.61 10.57 -9.56
CA PHE A 213 -4.18 9.93 -8.32
C PHE A 213 -5.44 9.59 -7.53
N HIS A 214 -5.68 8.30 -7.38
CA HIS A 214 -6.83 7.82 -6.64
C HIS A 214 -6.59 7.95 -5.15
N ASP A 215 -7.67 8.14 -4.40
CA ASP A 215 -7.63 8.25 -2.94
C ASP A 215 -8.09 6.97 -2.26
N PHE A 216 -8.14 7.02 -0.93
CA PHE A 216 -8.60 5.89 -0.15
C PHE A 216 -10.02 5.42 -0.48
N SER A 217 -10.90 6.27 -1.03
CA SER A 217 -12.26 5.86 -1.39
C SER A 217 -12.26 4.76 -2.43
N VAL A 218 -11.29 4.77 -3.34
CA VAL A 218 -11.12 3.75 -4.36
C VAL A 218 -10.62 2.43 -3.78
N LEU A 219 -9.64 2.48 -2.86
CA LEU A 219 -9.24 1.28 -2.12
C LEU A 219 -10.38 0.72 -1.27
N GLU A 220 -11.18 1.60 -0.68
CA GLU A 220 -12.37 1.21 0.06
C GLU A 220 -13.40 0.51 -0.83
N GLU A 221 -13.59 0.97 -2.07
CA GLU A 221 -14.47 0.29 -3.04
C GLU A 221 -13.95 -1.09 -3.41
N CYS A 222 -12.64 -1.21 -3.68
CA CYS A 222 -12.02 -2.52 -3.91
C CYS A 222 -12.21 -3.47 -2.72
N PHE A 223 -12.06 -2.96 -1.51
CA PHE A 223 -12.23 -3.73 -0.28
C PHE A 223 -13.69 -4.19 -0.09
N LYS A 224 -14.68 -3.32 -0.35
CA LYS A 224 -16.11 -3.65 -0.29
C LYS A 224 -16.48 -4.83 -1.18
N ASP A 225 -15.89 -4.87 -2.37
CA ASP A 225 -16.18 -5.94 -3.33
C ASP A 225 -15.57 -7.29 -2.92
N LEU A 226 -14.53 -7.26 -2.09
CA LEU A 226 -13.80 -8.45 -1.63
C LEU A 226 -14.25 -8.95 -0.26
N VAL A 227 -14.86 -8.07 0.53
CA VAL A 227 -15.20 -8.34 1.94
C VAL A 227 -16.63 -7.87 2.21
N GLU A 228 -17.46 -8.77 2.71
CA GLU A 228 -18.82 -8.45 3.09
C GLU A 228 -18.86 -7.45 4.27
N LYS A 229 -19.78 -6.49 4.17
CA LYS A 229 -20.02 -5.55 5.26
C LYS A 229 -20.79 -6.25 6.37
N SER A 230 -20.32 -6.13 7.59
CA SER A 230 -20.96 -6.67 8.79
C SER A 230 -21.52 -5.52 9.65
N ASP A 231 -22.55 -5.78 10.44
CA ASP A 231 -23.17 -4.76 11.31
C ASP A 231 -22.57 -4.69 12.73
N TRP A 232 -21.42 -5.34 12.95
CA TRP A 232 -20.77 -5.45 14.25
C TRP A 232 -19.65 -4.42 14.42
N LYS A 233 -19.24 -4.18 15.67
CA LYS A 233 -18.12 -3.30 15.98
C LYS A 233 -16.80 -3.94 15.56
N TYR A 234 -15.93 -3.20 14.89
CA TYR A 234 -14.59 -3.66 14.58
C TYR A 234 -13.75 -3.89 15.84
N TRP A 235 -12.83 -4.84 15.76
CA TRP A 235 -11.84 -5.14 16.79
C TRP A 235 -10.45 -5.22 16.18
N ILE A 236 -9.44 -4.65 16.83
CA ILE A 236 -8.07 -4.63 16.31
C ILE A 236 -7.14 -5.22 17.36
N ASN A 237 -6.46 -6.30 17.00
CA ASN A 237 -5.37 -6.88 17.77
C ASN A 237 -4.06 -6.60 17.04
N VAL A 238 -3.08 -6.02 17.72
CA VAL A 238 -1.78 -5.66 17.14
C VAL A 238 -0.67 -6.42 17.85
N TRP A 239 0.13 -7.13 17.07
CA TRP A 239 1.38 -7.75 17.52
C TRP A 239 2.58 -7.01 16.97
N ILE A 240 3.58 -6.77 17.82
CA ILE A 240 4.75 -5.97 17.48
C ILE A 240 5.99 -6.67 18.01
N ASN A 241 6.95 -6.93 17.13
CA ASN A 241 8.22 -7.51 17.50
C ASN A 241 9.29 -6.44 17.79
N GLN A 242 9.55 -5.94 18.84
CA GLN A 242 10.43 -4.86 19.32
C GLN A 242 9.69 -3.59 19.75
N PRO A 243 8.94 -3.66 20.83
CA PRO A 243 8.09 -2.57 21.30
C PRO A 243 8.86 -1.30 21.70
N SER A 244 10.08 -1.42 22.23
CA SER A 244 10.85 -0.27 22.72
C SER A 244 11.21 0.74 21.61
N LYS A 245 11.58 0.25 20.41
CA LYS A 245 11.84 1.10 19.25
C LYS A 245 10.56 1.68 18.67
N PHE A 246 9.48 0.93 18.77
CA PHE A 246 8.18 1.31 18.26
C PHE A 246 7.53 2.42 19.11
N LEU A 247 7.49 2.26 20.44
CA LEU A 247 6.85 3.21 21.35
C LEU A 247 7.58 4.56 21.38
N THR A 248 8.90 4.59 21.22
CA THR A 248 9.67 5.83 21.17
C THR A 248 9.52 6.57 19.85
N ARG A 249 9.31 5.87 18.72
CA ARG A 249 9.19 6.48 17.38
C ARG A 249 7.77 6.86 16.99
N ASN A 250 6.75 6.19 17.53
CA ASN A 250 5.37 6.34 17.06
C ASN A 250 4.42 6.95 18.11
N LYS A 251 4.62 8.23 18.44
CA LYS A 251 3.60 9.02 19.16
C LYS A 251 2.22 8.94 18.52
N GLN A 252 2.14 8.64 17.20
CA GLN A 252 0.91 8.46 16.46
C GLN A 252 0.15 7.18 16.86
N LEU A 253 0.84 6.08 17.18
CA LEU A 253 0.19 4.88 17.70
C LEU A 253 -0.48 5.16 19.04
N MET A 254 0.26 5.80 19.95
CA MET A 254 -0.29 6.14 21.28
C MET A 254 -1.51 7.06 21.16
N TRP A 255 -1.49 7.98 20.19
CA TRP A 255 -2.64 8.85 19.91
C TRP A 255 -3.83 8.05 19.36
N LEU A 256 -3.62 7.12 18.43
CA LEU A 256 -4.67 6.24 17.91
C LEU A 256 -5.19 5.28 18.97
N MET A 257 -4.35 4.71 19.82
CA MET A 257 -4.76 3.85 20.94
C MET A 257 -5.61 4.60 21.97
N GLN A 258 -5.39 5.90 22.17
CA GLN A 258 -6.20 6.73 23.05
C GLN A 258 -7.60 7.05 22.46
N TRP A 259 -7.72 7.10 21.14
CA TRP A 259 -8.96 7.42 20.45
C TRP A 259 -9.81 6.18 20.12
N TRP A 260 -9.17 5.03 19.89
CA TRP A 260 -9.88 3.80 19.53
C TRP A 260 -9.99 2.85 20.73
N LYS A 261 -11.16 2.86 21.33
CA LYS A 261 -11.48 2.00 22.50
C LYS A 261 -11.49 0.50 22.18
N SER A 262 -11.29 0.11 20.93
CA SER A 262 -11.35 -1.28 20.45
C SER A 262 -9.99 -1.80 19.96
N VAL A 263 -8.87 -1.23 20.43
CA VAL A 263 -7.53 -1.67 20.05
C VAL A 263 -6.86 -2.36 21.23
N GLU A 264 -6.47 -3.60 21.06
CA GLU A 264 -5.62 -4.35 21.97
C GLU A 264 -4.22 -4.49 21.37
N VAL A 265 -3.19 -4.22 22.15
CA VAL A 265 -1.79 -4.33 21.72
C VAL A 265 -1.10 -5.42 22.49
N ASN A 266 -0.65 -6.43 21.77
CA ASN A 266 0.14 -7.55 22.27
C ASN A 266 1.59 -7.41 21.80
N ILE A 267 2.52 -7.80 22.64
CA ILE A 267 3.95 -7.80 22.34
C ILE A 267 4.40 -9.24 22.31
N GLU A 268 4.68 -9.77 21.14
CA GLU A 268 5.22 -11.11 20.97
C GLU A 268 6.45 -11.03 20.05
N GLU A 269 7.58 -11.61 20.50
CA GLU A 269 8.74 -11.85 19.65
C GLU A 269 8.47 -13.11 18.81
N ILE A 270 8.59 -12.96 17.47
CA ILE A 270 8.53 -14.08 16.52
C ILE A 270 9.89 -14.23 15.86
#